data_945b5c262a84fc8d12749a35506d8ed9
#
_entry.id   945b5c262a84fc8d12749a35506d8ed9
#
_cell.length_a   1.000
_cell.length_b   1.000
_cell.length_c   1.000
_cell.angle_alpha   90.00
_cell.angle_beta   90.00
_cell.angle_gamma   90.00
#
_symmetry.space_group_name_H-M   'P 1'
#
loop_
_entity.id
_entity.type
_entity.pdbx_description
1 polymer ?
#
loop_
_entity_poly.entity_id
_entity_poly.type
_entity_poly.pdbx_seq_one_letter_code
_entity_poly.pdbx_strand_id
1 'polypeptide(L)'
;MSRRTRRSSTAMSKAPCREKGNGIETGTWKKVIIVHAIDTEGPLHETIETKFDRINEIIGKINLKPTKKNFKKLLKGEIKISKNKKDKISQIFSSHLNSYNEDWEQIDRMLSNLMSKKFRKKYSDKMGNCWKFTWYCLDHLNFDYNPRRRTLGHHAIFDHYKSIIKNFKFGDDIQWHFHPPTTHKDAHYCSTSYFRNPLIFEILTRKIIERNFFPSSFRAGFQSERPDSHWFLEQWIPFDLTNMAVKNKNHFDRYIDFKKGRSGNWRNAPNDWSIYHPDHDDYQKIGKCRRWIGRALNIMNRIASISQNEVDRAFKKSKKDNSPVLLGVTSHDFRNIEAEVEYVYQLVKKALPCELRKLAFITKR
;
A
#
# COMPACT_ATOMS: atom_id res chain seq x y z
N MET A 1 42.26 -23.97 -43.91
CA MET A 1 40.88 -24.39 -44.29
C MET A 1 39.92 -23.86 -43.28
N SER A 2 39.17 -22.81 -43.68
CA SER A 2 38.24 -22.05 -42.87
C SER A 2 36.84 -22.67 -42.91
N ARG A 3 36.23 -22.94 -41.75
CA ARG A 3 34.79 -23.25 -41.68
C ARG A 3 34.09 -22.10 -40.96
N ARG A 4 33.40 -21.29 -41.75
CA ARG A 4 32.42 -20.31 -41.28
C ARG A 4 31.18 -21.04 -40.79
N THR A 5 30.83 -20.87 -39.52
CA THR A 5 29.49 -21.22 -38.97
C THR A 5 28.54 -20.05 -39.11
N ARG A 6 27.46 -20.27 -39.83
CA ARG A 6 26.33 -19.33 -39.99
C ARG A 6 25.61 -19.15 -38.67
N ARG A 7 25.49 -17.91 -38.21
CA ARG A 7 24.52 -17.52 -37.14
C ARG A 7 23.14 -17.42 -37.78
N SER A 8 22.20 -18.19 -37.27
CA SER A 8 20.78 -18.03 -37.56
C SER A 8 20.26 -16.83 -36.78
N SER A 9 19.77 -15.84 -37.50
CA SER A 9 19.04 -14.69 -36.94
C SER A 9 17.61 -15.13 -36.58
N THR A 10 17.34 -15.31 -35.30
CA THR A 10 15.96 -15.46 -34.82
C THR A 10 15.31 -14.08 -34.82
N ALA A 11 14.29 -13.92 -35.64
CA ALA A 11 13.50 -12.72 -35.75
C ALA A 11 12.79 -12.42 -34.42
N MET A 12 13.10 -11.27 -33.83
CA MET A 12 12.33 -10.70 -32.73
C MET A 12 10.93 -10.34 -33.21
N SER A 13 9.90 -10.99 -32.70
CA SER A 13 8.52 -10.65 -32.92
C SER A 13 8.24 -9.23 -32.41
N LYS A 14 7.82 -8.35 -33.31
CA LYS A 14 7.40 -6.97 -33.01
C LYS A 14 6.24 -6.97 -32.01
N ALA A 15 6.38 -6.23 -30.92
CA ALA A 15 5.30 -5.94 -30.01
C ALA A 15 4.19 -5.12 -30.71
N PRO A 16 2.91 -5.48 -30.58
CA PRO A 16 1.83 -4.68 -31.08
C PRO A 16 1.49 -3.58 -30.06
N CYS A 17 1.63 -2.35 -30.47
CA CYS A 17 0.99 -1.11 -30.09
C CYS A 17 1.93 0.09 -30.26
N ARG A 18 2.10 0.49 -31.51
CA ARG A 18 2.41 1.88 -31.89
C ARG A 18 1.60 2.21 -33.12
N GLU A 19 0.40 2.75 -32.92
CA GLU A 19 -0.22 3.56 -33.96
C GLU A 19 0.40 4.96 -33.92
N LYS A 20 0.82 5.41 -35.07
CA LYS A 20 1.31 6.77 -35.29
C LYS A 20 0.14 7.74 -35.12
N GLY A 21 0.06 8.45 -34.01
CA GLY A 21 -0.88 9.54 -33.77
C GLY A 21 -0.33 10.82 -34.40
N ASN A 22 -1.09 11.41 -35.30
CA ASN A 22 -0.90 12.73 -35.88
C ASN A 22 -0.84 13.83 -34.80
N GLY A 23 0.01 14.82 -35.02
CA GLY A 23 0.03 16.17 -34.48
C GLY A 23 -0.39 16.34 -33.03
N ILE A 24 0.58 16.32 -32.09
CA ILE A 24 0.32 16.70 -30.72
C ILE A 24 0.25 18.21 -30.62
N GLU A 25 -0.97 18.74 -30.50
CA GLU A 25 -1.14 20.10 -30.00
C GLU A 25 -0.51 20.18 -28.61
N THR A 26 0.39 21.14 -28.38
CA THR A 26 1.07 21.43 -27.11
C THR A 26 0.11 22.09 -26.11
N GLY A 27 -0.97 21.41 -25.76
CA GLY A 27 -1.79 21.74 -24.61
C GLY A 27 -1.09 21.28 -23.34
N THR A 28 -0.91 22.17 -22.37
CA THR A 28 -0.36 21.88 -21.03
C THR A 28 -1.24 20.86 -20.34
N TRP A 29 -0.84 19.58 -20.39
CA TRP A 29 -1.60 18.47 -19.81
C TRP A 29 -1.42 18.44 -18.30
N LYS A 30 -2.51 18.69 -17.57
CA LYS A 30 -2.58 18.53 -16.13
C LYS A 30 -2.75 17.06 -15.80
N LYS A 31 -1.77 16.47 -15.10
CA LYS A 31 -1.72 15.03 -14.83
C LYS A 31 -1.94 14.74 -13.34
N VAL A 32 -2.90 13.87 -13.02
CA VAL A 32 -2.95 13.18 -11.74
C VAL A 32 -2.43 11.76 -11.96
N ILE A 33 -1.32 11.43 -11.30
CA ILE A 33 -0.67 10.13 -11.38
C ILE A 33 -1.18 9.31 -10.20
N ILE A 34 -1.88 8.22 -10.49
CA ILE A 34 -2.34 7.29 -9.45
C ILE A 34 -1.24 6.27 -9.19
N VAL A 35 -0.81 6.17 -7.94
CA VAL A 35 0.10 5.13 -7.47
C VAL A 35 -0.66 4.22 -6.51
N HIS A 36 -0.87 2.96 -6.92
CA HIS A 36 -1.48 1.96 -6.06
C HIS A 36 -0.39 1.13 -5.38
N ALA A 37 -0.08 1.51 -4.16
CA ALA A 37 0.88 0.82 -3.30
C ALA A 37 0.17 -0.31 -2.56
N ILE A 38 0.65 -1.53 -2.68
CA ILE A 38 0.08 -2.68 -2.00
C ILE A 38 1.07 -3.18 -0.97
N ASP A 39 0.71 -3.05 0.31
CA ASP A 39 1.45 -3.66 1.39
C ASP A 39 1.23 -5.18 1.30
N THR A 40 2.24 -5.84 0.76
CA THR A 40 2.21 -7.23 0.35
C THR A 40 2.80 -8.07 1.47
N GLU A 41 1.91 -8.60 2.29
CA GLU A 41 2.25 -9.21 3.56
C GLU A 41 1.92 -10.71 3.62
N GLY A 42 1.37 -11.26 2.53
CA GLY A 42 0.91 -12.65 2.46
C GLY A 42 -0.40 -12.93 3.21
N PRO A 43 -0.79 -14.21 3.33
CA PRO A 43 -2.06 -14.61 3.91
C PRO A 43 -2.26 -14.12 5.34
N LEU A 44 -3.47 -13.67 5.65
CA LEU A 44 -3.85 -13.23 6.99
C LEU A 44 -4.84 -14.19 7.63
N HIS A 45 -4.39 -14.85 8.70
CA HIS A 45 -5.26 -15.72 9.49
C HIS A 45 -5.60 -15.07 10.83
N GLU A 46 -6.89 -14.91 11.13
CA GLU A 46 -7.33 -14.33 12.41
C GLU A 46 -8.33 -15.26 13.10
N THR A 47 -7.93 -15.82 14.23
CA THR A 47 -8.80 -16.70 15.04
C THR A 47 -9.97 -15.93 15.65
N ILE A 48 -10.96 -16.65 16.13
CA ILE A 48 -12.10 -16.00 16.79
C ILE A 48 -11.67 -15.33 18.12
N GLU A 49 -10.72 -15.90 18.81
CA GLU A 49 -10.12 -15.36 20.03
C GLU A 49 -9.46 -14.01 19.75
N THR A 50 -8.61 -13.95 18.73
CA THR A 50 -7.93 -12.72 18.31
C THR A 50 -8.92 -11.62 17.89
N LYS A 51 -10.04 -11.99 17.24
CA LYS A 51 -11.10 -11.04 16.92
C LYS A 51 -11.71 -10.43 18.19
N PHE A 52 -11.94 -11.25 19.24
CA PHE A 52 -12.46 -10.77 20.52
C PHE A 52 -11.43 -9.95 21.29
N ASP A 53 -10.15 -10.30 21.23
CA ASP A 53 -9.08 -9.48 21.82
C ASP A 53 -9.06 -8.09 21.21
N ARG A 54 -9.12 -8.00 19.89
CA ARG A 54 -9.21 -6.72 19.17
C ARG A 54 -10.47 -5.93 19.51
N ILE A 55 -11.61 -6.59 19.68
CA ILE A 55 -12.85 -5.95 20.15
C ILE A 55 -12.62 -5.39 21.56
N ASN A 56 -12.12 -6.18 22.48
CA ASN A 56 -11.87 -5.78 23.87
C ASN A 56 -10.88 -4.60 23.94
N GLU A 57 -9.87 -4.60 23.09
CA GLU A 57 -8.91 -3.49 23.00
C GLU A 57 -9.56 -2.18 22.59
N ILE A 58 -10.48 -2.21 21.63
CA ILE A 58 -11.04 -0.99 21.00
C ILE A 58 -12.25 -0.44 21.76
N ILE A 59 -13.12 -1.31 22.27
CA ILE A 59 -14.35 -0.88 22.94
C ILE A 59 -14.38 -1.17 24.45
N GLY A 60 -13.29 -1.76 24.99
CA GLY A 60 -13.20 -2.24 26.34
C GLY A 60 -13.78 -3.65 26.50
N LYS A 61 -13.41 -4.29 27.62
CA LYS A 61 -13.79 -5.69 27.92
C LYS A 61 -15.30 -5.90 27.78
N ILE A 62 -15.66 -6.94 27.04
CA ILE A 62 -17.02 -7.42 26.92
C ILE A 62 -17.09 -8.83 27.54
N ASN A 63 -18.12 -9.07 28.33
CA ASN A 63 -18.28 -10.37 29.03
C ASN A 63 -18.96 -11.40 28.11
N LEU A 64 -18.27 -11.78 27.04
CA LEU A 64 -18.73 -12.75 26.04
C LEU A 64 -17.63 -13.76 25.74
N LYS A 65 -17.98 -15.05 25.74
CA LYS A 65 -17.05 -16.09 25.28
C LYS A 65 -16.73 -15.88 23.78
N PRO A 66 -15.44 -16.01 23.37
CA PRO A 66 -15.03 -15.90 21.96
C PRO A 66 -15.49 -17.13 21.17
N THR A 67 -16.69 -17.03 20.60
CA THR A 67 -17.29 -18.06 19.75
C THR A 67 -17.81 -17.44 18.45
N LYS A 68 -17.83 -18.21 17.36
CA LYS A 68 -18.41 -17.79 16.07
C LYS A 68 -19.87 -17.32 16.22
N LYS A 69 -20.65 -17.97 17.09
CA LYS A 69 -22.06 -17.62 17.40
C LYS A 69 -22.13 -16.23 18.05
N ASN A 70 -21.33 -15.98 19.07
CA ASN A 70 -21.32 -14.69 19.77
C ASN A 70 -20.78 -13.56 18.88
N PHE A 71 -19.79 -13.85 18.04
CA PHE A 71 -19.29 -12.89 17.08
C PHE A 71 -20.36 -12.47 16.07
N LYS A 72 -21.11 -13.43 15.51
CA LYS A 72 -22.25 -13.14 14.62
C LYS A 72 -23.31 -12.28 15.31
N LYS A 73 -23.64 -12.57 16.59
CA LYS A 73 -24.59 -11.75 17.37
C LYS A 73 -24.07 -10.32 17.58
N LEU A 74 -22.78 -10.14 17.85
CA LEU A 74 -22.17 -8.81 17.95
C LEU A 74 -22.30 -8.02 16.65
N LEU A 75 -21.97 -8.64 15.52
CA LEU A 75 -22.08 -7.97 14.20
C LEU A 75 -23.50 -7.58 13.84
N LYS A 76 -24.48 -8.41 14.21
CA LYS A 76 -25.92 -8.12 14.00
C LYS A 76 -26.49 -7.11 15.01
N GLY A 77 -25.68 -6.69 16.01
CA GLY A 77 -26.15 -5.78 17.05
C GLY A 77 -27.14 -6.39 18.04
N GLU A 78 -27.25 -7.73 18.09
CA GLU A 78 -28.14 -8.47 19.00
C GLU A 78 -27.64 -8.46 20.47
N ILE A 79 -26.39 -8.07 20.69
CA ILE A 79 -25.81 -7.96 22.04
C ILE A 79 -26.13 -6.59 22.63
N LYS A 80 -26.56 -6.56 23.90
CA LYS A 80 -26.89 -5.35 24.63
C LYS A 80 -25.60 -4.58 25.01
N ILE A 81 -25.16 -3.67 24.15
CA ILE A 81 -24.04 -2.74 24.33
C ILE A 81 -24.44 -1.36 23.83
N SER A 82 -23.73 -0.29 24.26
CA SER A 82 -24.04 1.07 23.85
C SER A 82 -23.94 1.25 22.33
N LYS A 83 -24.72 2.18 21.79
CA LYS A 83 -24.73 2.51 20.34
C LYS A 83 -23.32 2.82 19.82
N ASN A 84 -22.55 3.65 20.54
CA ASN A 84 -21.17 3.97 20.17
C ASN A 84 -20.28 2.73 20.05
N LYS A 85 -20.42 1.74 20.95
CA LYS A 85 -19.69 0.49 20.86
C LYS A 85 -20.12 -0.36 19.66
N LYS A 86 -21.43 -0.40 19.36
CA LYS A 86 -21.94 -1.08 18.15
C LYS A 86 -21.37 -0.44 16.87
N ASP A 87 -21.38 0.87 16.77
CA ASP A 87 -20.86 1.60 15.61
C ASP A 87 -19.36 1.33 15.40
N LYS A 88 -18.58 1.32 16.49
CA LYS A 88 -17.17 0.95 16.43
C LYS A 88 -16.96 -0.49 15.94
N ILE A 89 -17.72 -1.45 16.44
CA ILE A 89 -17.65 -2.86 15.99
C ILE A 89 -17.96 -2.95 14.49
N SER A 90 -19.02 -2.30 14.03
CA SER A 90 -19.40 -2.29 12.61
C SER A 90 -18.31 -1.68 11.72
N GLN A 91 -17.62 -0.66 12.19
CA GLN A 91 -16.49 -0.06 11.46
C GLN A 91 -15.28 -1.00 11.40
N ILE A 92 -14.96 -1.70 12.50
CA ILE A 92 -13.81 -2.61 12.58
C ILE A 92 -14.02 -3.87 11.74
N PHE A 93 -15.24 -4.38 11.76
CA PHE A 93 -15.63 -5.62 11.09
C PHE A 93 -16.66 -5.39 9.98
N SER A 94 -16.50 -4.32 9.20
CA SER A 94 -17.23 -4.18 7.95
C SER A 94 -16.97 -5.40 7.05
N SER A 95 -17.87 -5.70 6.14
CA SER A 95 -17.75 -6.87 5.25
C SER A 95 -16.38 -6.92 4.57
N HIS A 96 -15.90 -5.78 4.08
CA HIS A 96 -14.59 -5.68 3.45
C HIS A 96 -13.44 -5.90 4.46
N LEU A 97 -13.49 -5.28 5.64
CA LEU A 97 -12.43 -5.37 6.65
C LEU A 97 -12.40 -6.71 7.41
N ASN A 98 -13.43 -7.52 7.30
CA ASN A 98 -13.52 -8.83 7.93
C ASN A 98 -13.34 -10.01 6.96
N SER A 99 -13.15 -9.71 5.68
CA SER A 99 -12.84 -10.71 4.64
C SER A 99 -11.35 -10.72 4.38
N TYR A 100 -10.73 -11.89 4.52
CA TYR A 100 -9.29 -12.07 4.31
C TYR A 100 -9.01 -13.18 3.31
N ASN A 101 -7.91 -13.05 2.58
CA ASN A 101 -7.23 -14.16 1.95
C ASN A 101 -6.42 -14.88 3.05
N GLU A 102 -6.90 -16.03 3.51
CA GLU A 102 -6.35 -16.75 4.66
C GLU A 102 -5.22 -17.72 4.29
N ASP A 103 -5.07 -18.00 3.00
CA ASP A 103 -4.06 -18.88 2.43
C ASP A 103 -3.52 -18.36 1.08
N TRP A 104 -2.43 -18.97 0.61
CA TRP A 104 -1.81 -18.60 -0.64
C TRP A 104 -2.69 -18.89 -1.85
N GLU A 105 -3.51 -19.93 -1.80
CA GLU A 105 -4.41 -20.27 -2.91
C GLU A 105 -5.44 -19.16 -3.17
N GLN A 106 -5.94 -18.54 -2.10
CA GLN A 106 -6.85 -17.39 -2.21
C GLN A 106 -6.15 -16.16 -2.77
N ILE A 107 -4.90 -15.90 -2.35
CA ILE A 107 -4.08 -14.84 -2.91
C ILE A 107 -3.84 -15.10 -4.39
N ASP A 108 -3.45 -16.31 -4.77
CA ASP A 108 -3.13 -16.65 -6.17
C ASP A 108 -4.37 -16.56 -7.08
N ARG A 109 -5.54 -16.95 -6.59
CA ARG A 109 -6.80 -16.73 -7.31
C ARG A 109 -7.06 -15.24 -7.55
N MET A 110 -6.87 -14.40 -6.53
CA MET A 110 -6.98 -12.96 -6.67
C MET A 110 -5.95 -12.42 -7.66
N LEU A 111 -4.68 -12.79 -7.54
CA LEU A 111 -3.60 -12.37 -8.45
C LEU A 111 -3.87 -12.79 -9.89
N SER A 112 -4.35 -14.01 -10.12
CA SER A 112 -4.72 -14.51 -11.46
C SER A 112 -5.77 -13.61 -12.12
N ASN A 113 -6.76 -13.13 -11.36
CA ASN A 113 -7.75 -12.19 -11.86
C ASN A 113 -7.14 -10.81 -12.13
N LEU A 114 -6.39 -10.24 -11.15
CA LEU A 114 -5.76 -8.92 -11.29
C LEU A 114 -4.77 -8.86 -12.46
N MET A 115 -4.08 -9.97 -12.75
CA MET A 115 -3.14 -10.11 -13.86
C MET A 115 -3.80 -10.49 -15.18
N SER A 116 -5.12 -10.65 -15.23
CA SER A 116 -5.83 -10.95 -16.46
C SER A 116 -5.90 -9.74 -17.41
N LYS A 117 -5.84 -9.98 -18.72
CA LYS A 117 -6.05 -8.94 -19.73
C LYS A 117 -7.42 -8.27 -19.58
N LYS A 118 -8.45 -9.06 -19.20
CA LYS A 118 -9.82 -8.58 -18.98
C LYS A 118 -9.86 -7.53 -17.86
N PHE A 119 -9.24 -7.83 -16.70
CA PHE A 119 -9.17 -6.90 -15.59
C PHE A 119 -8.41 -5.64 -15.97
N ARG A 120 -7.22 -5.77 -16.53
CA ARG A 120 -6.37 -4.63 -16.90
C ARG A 120 -7.03 -3.70 -17.93
N LYS A 121 -7.74 -4.28 -18.92
CA LYS A 121 -8.49 -3.51 -19.91
C LYS A 121 -9.69 -2.76 -19.29
N LYS A 122 -10.38 -3.36 -18.32
CA LYS A 122 -11.51 -2.73 -17.61
C LYS A 122 -11.10 -1.42 -16.93
N TYR A 123 -9.89 -1.38 -16.37
CA TYR A 123 -9.35 -0.25 -15.62
C TYR A 123 -8.22 0.45 -16.38
N SER A 124 -8.38 0.65 -17.66
CA SER A 124 -7.44 1.42 -18.46
C SER A 124 -7.81 2.91 -18.48
N ASP A 125 -6.78 3.75 -18.66
CA ASP A 125 -6.98 5.18 -18.95
C ASP A 125 -7.31 5.41 -20.44
N LYS A 126 -7.61 6.65 -20.80
CA LYS A 126 -7.90 7.00 -22.21
C LYS A 126 -6.66 6.95 -23.12
N MET A 127 -5.47 6.88 -22.55
CA MET A 127 -4.22 6.75 -23.29
C MET A 127 -3.87 5.27 -23.55
N GLY A 128 -4.74 4.34 -23.13
CA GLY A 128 -4.52 2.91 -23.25
C GLY A 128 -3.62 2.30 -22.18
N ASN A 129 -3.18 3.09 -21.18
CA ASN A 129 -2.44 2.52 -20.07
C ASN A 129 -3.38 1.78 -19.13
N CYS A 130 -3.04 0.53 -18.78
CA CYS A 130 -3.80 -0.23 -17.80
C CYS A 130 -3.44 0.18 -16.37
N TRP A 131 -4.30 -0.19 -15.41
CA TRP A 131 -3.99 -0.05 -13.98
C TRP A 131 -2.72 -0.83 -13.66
N LYS A 132 -1.81 -0.21 -12.88
CA LYS A 132 -0.54 -0.81 -12.46
C LYS A 132 -0.49 -0.88 -10.95
N PHE A 133 0.21 -1.89 -10.45
CA PHE A 133 0.41 -2.11 -9.03
C PHE A 133 1.89 -1.95 -8.68
N THR A 134 2.14 -1.41 -7.51
CA THR A 134 3.45 -1.45 -6.87
C THR A 134 3.33 -2.33 -5.63
N TRP A 135 3.96 -3.51 -5.69
CA TRP A 135 3.90 -4.52 -4.66
C TRP A 135 5.03 -4.29 -3.65
N TYR A 136 4.68 -3.77 -2.48
CA TYR A 136 5.63 -3.55 -1.40
C TYR A 136 5.75 -4.82 -0.56
N CYS A 137 6.70 -5.68 -0.92
CA CYS A 137 6.85 -6.99 -0.31
C CYS A 137 7.49 -6.90 1.07
N LEU A 138 6.79 -7.45 2.06
CA LEU A 138 7.21 -7.54 3.44
C LEU A 138 8.23 -8.67 3.64
N ASP A 139 9.29 -8.36 4.37
CA ASP A 139 10.10 -9.40 5.00
C ASP A 139 9.56 -9.65 6.40
N HIS A 140 9.14 -10.91 6.63
CA HIS A 140 8.69 -11.32 7.95
C HIS A 140 9.87 -11.38 8.92
N LEU A 141 9.77 -10.58 9.97
CA LEU A 141 10.71 -10.60 11.08
C LEU A 141 10.23 -11.56 12.17
N ASN A 142 11.18 -12.02 12.95
CA ASN A 142 10.93 -12.87 14.09
C ASN A 142 10.19 -12.08 15.19
N PHE A 143 8.87 -12.21 15.20
CA PHE A 143 8.07 -11.83 16.36
C PHE A 143 7.87 -13.06 17.22
N ASP A 144 8.04 -12.94 18.52
CA ASP A 144 7.71 -14.01 19.46
C ASP A 144 6.20 -14.27 19.49
N TYR A 145 5.43 -13.23 19.18
CA TYR A 145 3.97 -13.30 19.15
C TYR A 145 3.42 -12.55 17.94
N ASN A 146 2.76 -13.28 17.06
CA ASN A 146 1.99 -12.72 15.95
C ASN A 146 0.68 -13.49 15.75
N PRO A 147 -0.40 -13.07 16.43
CA PRO A 147 -1.65 -13.84 16.46
C PRO A 147 -2.40 -13.89 15.13
N ARG A 148 -2.02 -13.08 14.17
CA ARG A 148 -2.73 -12.95 12.89
C ARG A 148 -1.96 -13.54 11.71
N ARG A 149 -0.68 -13.85 11.87
CA ARG A 149 0.18 -14.28 10.77
C ARG A 149 1.06 -15.45 11.19
N ARG A 150 1.30 -16.33 10.24
CA ARG A 150 2.34 -17.34 10.35
C ARG A 150 3.68 -16.74 9.94
N THR A 151 4.75 -17.19 10.55
CA THR A 151 6.11 -16.84 10.11
C THR A 151 6.35 -17.44 8.73
N LEU A 152 6.66 -16.59 7.75
CA LEU A 152 6.93 -17.02 6.37
C LEU A 152 8.43 -17.05 6.04
N GLY A 153 9.26 -16.45 6.88
CA GLY A 153 10.70 -16.33 6.66
C GLY A 153 11.10 -15.18 5.74
N HIS A 154 12.42 -15.04 5.56
CA HIS A 154 12.98 -14.03 4.69
C HIS A 154 12.62 -14.31 3.23
N HIS A 155 12.36 -13.27 2.48
CA HIS A 155 12.14 -13.28 1.03
C HIS A 155 10.97 -14.13 0.52
N ALA A 156 10.26 -14.88 1.34
CA ALA A 156 9.20 -15.78 0.88
C ALA A 156 8.12 -15.03 0.07
N ILE A 157 7.67 -13.88 0.57
CA ILE A 157 6.70 -13.04 -0.13
C ILE A 157 7.31 -12.46 -1.41
N PHE A 158 8.52 -11.92 -1.32
CA PHE A 158 9.23 -11.36 -2.47
C PHE A 158 9.39 -12.38 -3.59
N ASP A 159 9.86 -13.60 -3.27
CA ASP A 159 10.09 -14.65 -4.24
C ASP A 159 8.77 -15.11 -4.90
N HIS A 160 7.72 -15.24 -4.10
CA HIS A 160 6.37 -15.58 -4.60
C HIS A 160 5.87 -14.55 -5.61
N TYR A 161 5.86 -13.27 -5.24
CA TYR A 161 5.39 -12.20 -6.13
C TYR A 161 6.29 -12.01 -7.35
N LYS A 162 7.61 -12.10 -7.19
CA LYS A 162 8.56 -12.03 -8.31
C LYS A 162 8.30 -13.14 -9.33
N SER A 163 7.98 -14.35 -8.87
CA SER A 163 7.67 -15.49 -9.74
C SER A 163 6.42 -15.24 -10.59
N ILE A 164 5.42 -14.56 -10.05
CA ILE A 164 4.16 -14.26 -10.73
C ILE A 164 4.34 -13.07 -11.67
N ILE A 165 4.84 -11.93 -11.14
CA ILE A 165 4.89 -10.66 -11.89
C ILE A 165 5.76 -10.75 -13.14
N LYS A 166 6.87 -11.50 -13.10
CA LYS A 166 7.75 -11.68 -14.27
C LYS A 166 7.06 -12.27 -15.49
N ASN A 167 5.98 -13.01 -15.27
CA ASN A 167 5.21 -13.66 -16.34
C ASN A 167 4.24 -12.69 -17.04
N PHE A 168 4.03 -11.50 -16.49
CA PHE A 168 3.08 -10.52 -16.99
C PHE A 168 3.78 -9.19 -17.32
N LYS A 169 3.51 -8.68 -18.52
CA LYS A 169 4.15 -7.44 -19.03
C LYS A 169 3.24 -6.22 -18.87
N PHE A 170 2.61 -6.04 -17.71
CA PHE A 170 1.73 -4.88 -17.46
C PHE A 170 2.47 -3.69 -16.84
N GLY A 171 3.74 -3.85 -16.49
CA GLY A 171 4.56 -2.79 -15.89
C GLY A 171 4.29 -2.60 -14.40
N ASP A 172 3.84 -3.66 -13.72
CA ASP A 172 3.84 -3.72 -12.26
C ASP A 172 5.29 -3.76 -11.75
N ASP A 173 5.48 -3.31 -10.52
CA ASP A 173 6.79 -3.25 -9.90
C ASP A 173 6.77 -3.83 -8.48
N ILE A 174 7.92 -4.32 -8.02
CA ILE A 174 8.11 -4.78 -6.65
C ILE A 174 8.98 -3.77 -5.91
N GLN A 175 8.57 -3.46 -4.68
CA GLN A 175 9.26 -2.53 -3.81
C GLN A 175 9.34 -3.08 -2.38
N TRP A 176 9.89 -2.34 -1.44
CA TRP A 176 10.20 -2.83 -0.11
C TRP A 176 9.22 -2.35 0.95
N HIS A 177 8.68 -3.29 1.69
CA HIS A 177 7.89 -3.08 2.91
C HIS A 177 8.61 -3.67 4.12
N PHE A 178 8.61 -2.95 5.22
CA PHE A 178 9.30 -3.38 6.42
C PHE A 178 8.51 -2.95 7.66
N HIS A 179 8.20 -3.90 8.53
CA HIS A 179 7.66 -3.62 9.85
C HIS A 179 8.80 -3.46 10.85
N PRO A 180 8.94 -2.32 11.52
CA PRO A 180 9.94 -2.20 12.57
C PRO A 180 9.62 -3.19 13.69
N PRO A 181 10.59 -4.00 14.12
CA PRO A 181 10.37 -4.94 15.21
C PRO A 181 10.12 -4.19 16.51
N THR A 182 9.30 -4.77 17.37
CA THR A 182 8.94 -4.16 18.63
C THR A 182 9.90 -4.55 19.74
N THR A 183 10.10 -3.65 20.68
CA THR A 183 10.83 -3.98 21.93
C THR A 183 10.04 -4.95 22.81
N HIS A 184 8.73 -5.07 22.58
CA HIS A 184 7.82 -5.95 23.33
C HIS A 184 7.65 -7.33 22.68
N LYS A 185 8.29 -7.56 21.51
CA LYS A 185 8.19 -8.81 20.77
C LYS A 185 6.77 -9.17 20.29
N ASP A 186 5.81 -8.29 20.48
CA ASP A 186 4.43 -8.39 20.03
C ASP A 186 4.20 -7.53 18.81
N ALA A 187 3.80 -8.14 17.71
CA ALA A 187 3.57 -7.47 16.42
C ALA A 187 2.54 -6.31 16.47
N HIS A 188 1.73 -6.22 17.53
CA HIS A 188 0.78 -5.14 17.72
C HIS A 188 1.38 -3.86 18.32
N TYR A 189 2.62 -3.91 18.81
CA TYR A 189 3.31 -2.78 19.44
C TYR A 189 4.55 -2.37 18.64
N CYS A 190 4.46 -2.26 17.36
CA CYS A 190 5.63 -2.15 16.48
C CYS A 190 6.20 -0.74 16.30
N SER A 191 5.96 0.17 17.21
CA SER A 191 6.56 1.51 17.17
C SER A 191 7.94 1.52 17.83
N THR A 192 8.93 0.96 17.20
CA THR A 192 10.27 0.88 17.75
C THR A 192 11.28 1.66 16.94
N SER A 193 12.47 1.79 17.49
CA SER A 193 13.61 2.39 16.85
C SER A 193 14.20 1.43 15.82
N TYR A 194 14.33 1.88 14.59
CA TYR A 194 15.09 1.14 13.57
C TYR A 194 16.60 1.12 13.89
N PHE A 195 17.09 2.13 14.55
CA PHE A 195 18.51 2.23 14.93
C PHE A 195 18.93 1.16 15.92
N ARG A 196 18.05 0.80 16.86
CA ARG A 196 18.30 -0.26 17.83
C ARG A 196 18.11 -1.66 17.28
N ASN A 197 17.70 -1.77 16.04
CA ASN A 197 17.46 -3.04 15.39
C ASN A 197 18.28 -3.15 14.11
N PRO A 198 19.38 -3.91 14.13
CA PRO A 198 20.24 -4.09 12.95
C PRO A 198 19.55 -4.87 11.82
N LEU A 199 18.40 -5.49 12.06
CA LEU A 199 17.70 -6.32 11.07
C LEU A 199 17.30 -5.55 9.82
N ILE A 200 17.03 -4.24 9.90
CA ILE A 200 16.70 -3.46 8.71
C ILE A 200 17.89 -3.45 7.71
N PHE A 201 19.11 -3.32 8.23
CA PHE A 201 20.33 -3.36 7.41
C PHE A 201 20.56 -4.74 6.85
N GLU A 202 20.43 -5.77 7.69
CA GLU A 202 20.59 -7.17 7.30
C GLU A 202 19.63 -7.54 6.18
N ILE A 203 18.35 -7.22 6.31
CA ILE A 203 17.32 -7.56 5.33
C ILE A 203 17.58 -6.84 4.00
N LEU A 204 17.92 -5.55 4.02
CA LEU A 204 18.27 -4.84 2.80
C LEU A 204 19.50 -5.45 2.13
N THR A 205 20.53 -5.76 2.92
CA THR A 205 21.76 -6.39 2.42
C THR A 205 21.46 -7.76 1.80
N ARG A 206 20.65 -8.59 2.45
CA ARG A 206 20.21 -9.87 1.91
C ARG A 206 19.44 -9.73 0.61
N LYS A 207 18.56 -8.76 0.49
CA LYS A 207 17.84 -8.49 -0.77
C LYS A 207 18.81 -8.17 -1.91
N ILE A 208 19.82 -7.35 -1.62
CA ILE A 208 20.84 -6.99 -2.62
C ILE A 208 21.66 -8.21 -3.03
N ILE A 209 22.20 -8.95 -2.05
CA ILE A 209 23.13 -10.05 -2.29
C ILE A 209 22.40 -11.29 -2.80
N GLU A 210 21.35 -11.72 -2.11
CA GLU A 210 20.69 -13.01 -2.37
C GLU A 210 19.68 -12.95 -3.51
N ARG A 211 19.14 -11.76 -3.79
CA ARG A 211 18.07 -11.59 -4.80
C ARG A 211 18.43 -10.63 -5.94
N ASN A 212 19.63 -10.07 -5.91
CA ASN A 212 20.06 -9.03 -6.87
C ASN A 212 18.98 -7.96 -7.04
N PHE A 213 18.47 -7.46 -5.90
CA PHE A 213 17.35 -6.53 -5.86
C PHE A 213 17.65 -5.36 -4.94
N PHE A 214 17.65 -4.14 -5.49
CA PHE A 214 17.75 -2.90 -4.74
C PHE A 214 16.43 -2.14 -4.86
N PRO A 215 15.70 -1.94 -3.74
CA PRO A 215 14.44 -1.22 -3.80
C PRO A 215 14.68 0.28 -4.05
N SER A 216 13.90 0.87 -4.93
CA SER A 216 13.91 2.33 -5.14
C SER A 216 12.84 3.05 -4.32
N SER A 217 11.90 2.31 -3.74
CA SER A 217 10.83 2.86 -2.94
C SER A 217 10.55 2.01 -1.70
N PHE A 218 10.09 2.68 -0.66
CA PHE A 218 9.83 2.11 0.65
C PHE A 218 8.43 2.45 1.16
N ARG A 219 7.87 1.54 1.95
CA ARG A 219 6.73 1.81 2.82
C ARG A 219 6.95 1.19 4.18
N ALA A 220 6.80 1.99 5.24
CA ALA A 220 6.90 1.50 6.60
C ALA A 220 5.63 0.76 7.02
N GLY A 221 5.81 -0.37 7.68
CA GLY A 221 4.73 -1.08 8.37
C GLY A 221 4.06 -0.19 9.42
N PHE A 222 2.74 -0.23 9.49
CA PHE A 222 1.92 0.67 10.31
C PHE A 222 2.22 2.17 10.08
N GLN A 223 2.77 2.51 8.92
CA GLN A 223 3.25 3.85 8.59
C GLN A 223 4.19 4.43 9.65
N SER A 224 4.93 3.56 10.35
CA SER A 224 5.84 3.96 11.44
C SER A 224 7.17 4.42 10.88
N GLU A 225 7.28 5.71 10.64
CA GLU A 225 8.54 6.37 10.40
C GLU A 225 9.00 7.12 11.63
N ARG A 226 10.31 7.15 11.84
CA ARG A 226 10.98 7.76 12.98
C ARG A 226 12.25 8.45 12.51
N PRO A 227 12.85 9.36 13.29
CA PRO A 227 14.07 10.03 12.88
C PRO A 227 15.19 9.07 12.47
N ASP A 228 15.38 7.99 13.22
CA ASP A 228 16.42 7.00 12.93
C ASP A 228 16.18 6.20 11.65
N SER A 229 14.92 5.78 11.40
CA SER A 229 14.59 5.14 10.11
C SER A 229 14.70 6.13 8.96
N HIS A 230 14.32 7.39 9.20
CA HIS A 230 14.46 8.44 8.22
C HIS A 230 15.92 8.61 7.78
N TRP A 231 16.86 8.67 8.71
CA TRP A 231 18.31 8.79 8.40
C TRP A 231 18.85 7.57 7.65
N PHE A 232 18.40 6.37 8.00
CA PHE A 232 18.75 5.17 7.25
C PHE A 232 18.23 5.22 5.81
N LEU A 233 16.93 5.53 5.64
CA LEU A 233 16.28 5.56 4.34
C LEU A 233 16.85 6.66 3.44
N GLU A 234 17.23 7.81 4.02
CA GLU A 234 17.86 8.93 3.31
C GLU A 234 19.13 8.51 2.58
N GLN A 235 19.87 7.56 3.11
CA GLN A 235 21.12 7.09 2.51
C GLN A 235 20.90 6.18 1.32
N TRP A 236 19.80 5.37 1.33
CA TRP A 236 19.66 4.24 0.43
C TRP A 236 18.44 4.31 -0.50
N ILE A 237 17.32 4.82 -0.02
CA ILE A 237 16.04 4.67 -0.70
C ILE A 237 15.49 6.04 -1.13
N PRO A 238 15.42 6.32 -2.45
CA PRO A 238 15.06 7.66 -2.92
C PRO A 238 13.57 8.02 -2.78
N PHE A 239 12.68 7.05 -2.69
CA PHE A 239 11.24 7.31 -2.64
C PHE A 239 10.58 6.63 -1.45
N ASP A 240 9.64 7.32 -0.83
CA ASP A 240 8.85 6.83 0.29
C ASP A 240 7.38 7.18 0.09
N LEU A 241 6.49 6.20 0.29
CA LEU A 241 5.04 6.37 0.21
C LEU A 241 4.36 6.07 1.56
N THR A 242 5.03 6.39 2.67
CA THR A 242 4.53 6.12 4.02
C THR A 242 3.61 7.22 4.55
N ASN A 243 3.71 8.45 4.03
CA ASN A 243 2.92 9.57 4.54
C ASN A 243 1.41 9.30 4.39
N MET A 244 0.70 9.27 5.53
CA MET A 244 -0.76 9.14 5.58
C MET A 244 -1.46 10.36 6.21
N ALA A 245 -0.84 11.55 6.12
CA ALA A 245 -1.39 12.76 6.68
C ALA A 245 -2.80 13.05 6.15
N VAL A 246 -3.69 13.47 7.04
CA VAL A 246 -5.05 13.90 6.72
C VAL A 246 -5.30 15.32 7.19
N LYS A 247 -6.25 16.02 6.56
CA LYS A 247 -6.54 17.42 6.88
C LYS A 247 -6.94 17.61 8.35
N ASN A 248 -7.73 16.71 8.89
CA ASN A 248 -8.16 16.76 10.29
C ASN A 248 -7.07 16.13 11.19
N LYS A 249 -6.25 16.95 11.81
CA LYS A 249 -5.18 16.52 12.71
C LYS A 249 -5.67 15.71 13.92
N ASN A 250 -6.89 15.98 14.40
CA ASN A 250 -7.52 15.23 15.50
C ASN A 250 -7.86 13.79 15.10
N HIS A 251 -7.77 13.45 13.83
CA HIS A 251 -7.92 12.07 13.36
C HIS A 251 -6.96 11.13 14.08
N PHE A 252 -5.71 11.57 14.31
CA PHE A 252 -4.69 10.77 14.97
C PHE A 252 -4.96 10.52 16.46
N ASP A 253 -5.83 11.30 17.10
CA ASP A 253 -6.18 11.15 18.51
C ASP A 253 -7.38 10.21 18.73
N ARG A 254 -8.11 9.87 17.66
CA ARG A 254 -9.34 9.07 17.75
C ARG A 254 -9.12 7.58 17.86
N TYR A 255 -8.00 7.09 17.33
CA TYR A 255 -7.76 5.65 17.20
C TYR A 255 -6.73 5.17 18.21
N ILE A 256 -7.01 4.01 18.82
CA ILE A 256 -6.13 3.37 19.79
C ILE A 256 -4.75 3.05 19.22
N ASP A 257 -4.69 2.74 17.93
CA ASP A 257 -3.46 2.44 17.21
C ASP A 257 -2.42 3.56 17.33
N PHE A 258 -2.86 4.82 17.32
CA PHE A 258 -1.95 5.96 17.52
C PHE A 258 -1.63 6.20 19.01
N LYS A 259 -2.61 6.02 19.90
CA LYS A 259 -2.41 6.24 21.34
C LYS A 259 -1.40 5.28 21.95
N LYS A 260 -1.34 4.05 21.44
CA LYS A 260 -0.38 3.02 21.88
C LYS A 260 0.93 3.03 21.08
N GLY A 261 1.13 4.01 20.20
CA GLY A 261 2.34 4.14 19.39
C GLY A 261 2.52 3.06 18.32
N ARG A 262 1.46 2.31 18.00
CA ARG A 262 1.49 1.27 16.98
C ARG A 262 1.66 1.83 15.58
N SER A 263 1.01 2.94 15.29
CA SER A 263 1.05 3.57 13.98
C SER A 263 1.87 4.86 14.01
N GLY A 264 2.53 5.14 12.90
CA GLY A 264 3.32 6.36 12.72
C GLY A 264 2.47 7.64 12.81
N ASN A 265 3.09 8.70 13.28
CA ASN A 265 2.44 10.00 13.40
C ASN A 265 2.80 10.88 12.19
N TRP A 266 1.80 11.23 11.40
CA TRP A 266 1.95 12.06 10.21
C TRP A 266 1.15 13.38 10.28
N ARG A 267 0.76 13.80 11.50
CA ARG A 267 -0.14 14.97 11.69
C ARG A 267 0.44 16.29 11.19
N ASN A 268 1.72 16.43 11.13
CA ASN A 268 2.42 17.64 10.70
C ASN A 268 2.97 17.56 9.27
N ALA A 269 2.90 16.40 8.64
CA ALA A 269 3.35 16.22 7.26
C ALA A 269 2.41 16.89 6.26
N PRO A 270 2.91 17.24 5.06
CA PRO A 270 2.09 17.75 3.97
C PRO A 270 0.92 16.81 3.65
N ASN A 271 -0.28 17.37 3.59
CA ASN A 271 -1.51 16.63 3.34
C ASN A 271 -2.25 17.07 2.07
N ASP A 272 -1.57 17.82 1.22
CA ASP A 272 -2.12 18.48 0.03
C ASP A 272 -1.75 17.78 -1.29
N TRP A 273 -1.26 16.53 -1.22
CA TRP A 273 -0.76 15.75 -2.35
C TRP A 273 0.54 16.26 -2.97
N SER A 274 1.27 17.11 -2.26
CA SER A 274 2.65 17.44 -2.60
C SER A 274 3.58 16.26 -2.30
N ILE A 275 4.53 16.02 -3.20
CA ILE A 275 5.71 15.23 -2.91
C ILE A 275 6.75 16.20 -2.38
N TYR A 276 7.47 15.85 -1.34
CA TYR A 276 8.42 16.74 -0.72
C TYR A 276 9.73 16.05 -0.32
N HIS A 277 10.78 16.82 -0.29
CA HIS A 277 12.03 16.45 0.37
C HIS A 277 11.85 16.70 1.86
N PRO A 278 12.09 15.73 2.73
CA PRO A 278 11.99 15.96 4.17
C PRO A 278 13.15 16.78 4.71
N ASP A 279 12.95 17.34 5.90
CA ASP A 279 14.01 17.91 6.72
C ASP A 279 14.82 16.79 7.38
N HIS A 280 16.10 17.06 7.67
CA HIS A 280 16.99 16.07 8.24
C HIS A 280 16.54 15.56 9.62
N ASP A 281 16.03 16.45 10.46
CA ASP A 281 15.67 16.13 11.83
C ASP A 281 14.17 15.80 12.01
N ASP A 282 13.35 16.17 11.02
CA ASP A 282 11.90 15.94 11.08
C ASP A 282 11.35 15.54 9.71
N TYR A 283 11.12 14.25 9.51
CA TYR A 283 10.58 13.72 8.27
C TYR A 283 9.21 14.30 7.89
N GLN A 284 8.48 14.94 8.81
CA GLN A 284 7.21 15.58 8.53
C GLN A 284 7.34 17.00 7.98
N LYS A 285 8.51 17.62 8.10
CA LYS A 285 8.78 18.97 7.55
C LYS A 285 9.37 18.91 6.16
N ILE A 286 9.08 19.93 5.38
CA ILE A 286 9.73 20.16 4.09
C ILE A 286 11.15 20.66 4.36
N GLY A 287 12.14 20.03 3.73
CA GLY A 287 13.56 20.32 3.90
C GLY A 287 14.36 20.06 2.63
N LYS A 288 15.59 19.58 2.79
CA LYS A 288 16.59 19.43 1.70
C LYS A 288 17.18 18.03 1.59
N CYS A 289 16.65 17.04 2.31
CA CYS A 289 17.07 15.65 2.15
C CYS A 289 16.90 15.17 0.71
N ARG A 290 17.68 14.17 0.28
CA ARG A 290 17.67 13.71 -1.12
C ARG A 290 16.45 12.88 -1.47
N ARG A 291 15.90 12.15 -0.49
CA ARG A 291 14.72 11.32 -0.76
C ARG A 291 13.45 12.16 -0.89
N TRP A 292 12.43 11.53 -1.47
CA TRP A 292 11.12 12.10 -1.67
C TRP A 292 10.08 11.35 -0.87
N ILE A 293 9.26 12.07 -0.12
CA ILE A 293 8.12 11.49 0.58
C ILE A 293 6.84 11.86 -0.16
N GLY A 294 6.09 10.84 -0.57
CA GLY A 294 4.76 10.94 -1.16
C GLY A 294 3.68 10.48 -0.20
N ARG A 295 2.48 11.01 -0.38
CA ARG A 295 1.31 10.65 0.41
C ARG A 295 0.59 9.45 -0.19
N ALA A 296 0.18 8.49 0.66
CA ALA A 296 -0.68 7.38 0.27
C ALA A 296 -1.75 7.13 1.33
N LEU A 297 -3.03 7.12 0.93
CA LEU A 297 -4.16 6.88 1.82
C LEU A 297 -4.74 5.50 1.64
N ASN A 298 -5.21 4.92 2.74
CA ASN A 298 -5.84 3.60 2.74
C ASN A 298 -7.12 3.58 1.89
N ILE A 299 -7.39 2.46 1.24
CA ILE A 299 -8.64 2.23 0.53
C ILE A 299 -9.60 1.48 1.45
N MET A 300 -10.86 1.92 1.52
CA MET A 300 -11.95 1.26 2.26
C MET A 300 -11.58 0.87 3.71
N ASN A 301 -10.76 1.68 4.37
CA ASN A 301 -10.28 1.45 5.73
C ASN A 301 -10.89 2.49 6.70
N ARG A 302 -10.76 2.26 8.01
CA ARG A 302 -11.18 3.20 9.07
C ARG A 302 -10.19 4.32 9.33
N ILE A 303 -8.90 4.11 9.02
CA ILE A 303 -7.82 5.06 9.30
C ILE A 303 -7.32 5.66 7.99
N ALA A 304 -7.25 6.99 7.93
CA ALA A 304 -6.71 7.76 6.81
C ALA A 304 -7.17 7.23 5.44
N SER A 305 -8.49 7.07 5.28
CA SER A 305 -9.06 6.54 4.05
C SER A 305 -9.18 7.58 2.94
N ILE A 306 -8.92 7.13 1.72
CA ILE A 306 -9.24 7.89 0.52
C ILE A 306 -10.75 8.13 0.43
N SER A 307 -11.12 9.32 0.01
CA SER A 307 -12.53 9.74 -0.16
C SER A 307 -12.67 10.59 -1.41
N GLN A 308 -13.91 10.86 -1.84
CA GLN A 308 -14.18 11.75 -2.96
C GLN A 308 -13.53 13.12 -2.77
N ASN A 309 -13.64 13.69 -1.57
CA ASN A 309 -13.02 14.98 -1.26
C ASN A 309 -11.49 14.97 -1.43
N GLU A 310 -10.82 13.89 -1.05
CA GLU A 310 -9.36 13.76 -1.21
C GLU A 310 -8.97 13.63 -2.70
N VAL A 311 -9.74 12.90 -3.49
CA VAL A 311 -9.53 12.80 -4.93
C VAL A 311 -9.77 14.17 -5.59
N ASP A 312 -10.86 14.85 -5.25
CA ASP A 312 -11.16 16.18 -5.79
C ASP A 312 -10.07 17.20 -5.44
N ARG A 313 -9.48 17.11 -4.24
CA ARG A 313 -8.34 17.95 -3.83
C ARG A 313 -7.12 17.70 -4.70
N ALA A 314 -6.81 16.44 -5.06
CA ALA A 314 -5.70 16.11 -5.93
C ALA A 314 -5.90 16.73 -7.34
N PHE A 315 -7.09 16.60 -7.90
CA PHE A 315 -7.42 17.18 -9.21
C PHE A 315 -7.40 18.71 -9.19
N LYS A 316 -7.96 19.34 -8.15
CA LYS A 316 -7.91 20.80 -7.97
C LYS A 316 -6.47 21.30 -7.86
N LYS A 317 -5.62 20.59 -7.10
CA LYS A 317 -4.21 20.94 -6.96
C LYS A 317 -3.48 20.86 -8.31
N SER A 318 -3.62 19.76 -9.04
CA SER A 318 -3.00 19.60 -10.36
C SER A 318 -3.42 20.72 -11.35
N LYS A 319 -4.69 21.14 -11.26
CA LYS A 319 -5.22 22.23 -12.05
C LYS A 319 -4.63 23.60 -11.64
N LYS A 320 -4.53 23.87 -10.33
CA LYS A 320 -4.03 25.13 -9.77
C LYS A 320 -2.54 25.30 -10.03
N ASP A 321 -1.76 24.31 -9.70
CA ASP A 321 -0.29 24.37 -9.74
C ASP A 321 0.28 24.10 -11.14
N ASN A 322 -0.58 23.73 -12.08
CA ASN A 322 -0.23 23.33 -13.46
C ASN A 322 0.90 22.28 -13.52
N SER A 323 0.93 21.38 -12.52
CA SER A 323 1.97 20.38 -12.33
C SER A 323 1.35 19.00 -12.09
N PRO A 324 2.09 17.90 -12.36
CA PRO A 324 1.64 16.56 -12.00
C PRO A 324 1.46 16.41 -10.48
N VAL A 325 0.38 15.76 -10.08
CA VAL A 325 0.08 15.42 -8.69
C VAL A 325 0.10 13.91 -8.53
N LEU A 326 0.75 13.42 -7.48
CA LEU A 326 0.77 12.02 -7.14
C LEU A 326 -0.37 11.71 -6.16
N LEU A 327 -1.36 10.95 -6.63
CA LEU A 327 -2.46 10.42 -5.83
C LEU A 327 -2.11 9.00 -5.37
N GLY A 328 -1.49 8.88 -4.21
CA GLY A 328 -1.15 7.59 -3.64
C GLY A 328 -2.35 6.95 -2.93
N VAL A 329 -2.60 5.69 -3.22
CA VAL A 329 -3.59 4.86 -2.52
C VAL A 329 -2.94 3.55 -2.10
N THR A 330 -3.40 2.98 -0.97
CA THR A 330 -2.78 1.77 -0.43
C THR A 330 -3.80 0.71 -0.05
N SER A 331 -3.43 -0.52 -0.36
CA SER A 331 -4.15 -1.77 -0.10
C SER A 331 -3.27 -2.76 0.65
N HIS A 332 -3.83 -3.94 0.94
CA HIS A 332 -3.08 -5.11 1.42
C HIS A 332 -3.49 -6.34 0.61
N ASP A 333 -2.55 -7.22 0.33
CA ASP A 333 -2.80 -8.43 -0.48
C ASP A 333 -3.70 -9.48 0.21
N PHE A 334 -3.81 -9.43 1.51
CA PHE A 334 -4.77 -10.25 2.24
C PHE A 334 -6.22 -9.73 2.17
N ARG A 335 -6.51 -8.72 1.33
CA ARG A 335 -7.86 -8.19 1.10
C ARG A 335 -8.27 -8.34 -0.36
N ASN A 336 -9.53 -8.02 -0.64
CA ASN A 336 -10.04 -8.02 -2.02
C ASN A 336 -9.61 -6.74 -2.75
N ILE A 337 -8.45 -6.80 -3.41
CA ILE A 337 -7.88 -5.69 -4.18
C ILE A 337 -8.77 -5.29 -5.37
N GLU A 338 -9.50 -6.23 -5.98
CA GLU A 338 -10.40 -5.90 -7.10
C GLU A 338 -11.48 -4.91 -6.67
N ALA A 339 -12.11 -5.15 -5.50
CA ALA A 339 -13.12 -4.24 -4.94
C ALA A 339 -12.51 -2.86 -4.62
N GLU A 340 -11.28 -2.83 -4.15
CA GLU A 340 -10.55 -1.60 -3.82
C GLU A 340 -10.20 -0.80 -5.07
N VAL A 341 -9.75 -1.46 -6.14
CA VAL A 341 -9.52 -0.81 -7.44
C VAL A 341 -10.81 -0.23 -8.00
N GLU A 342 -11.91 -1.00 -7.99
CA GLU A 342 -13.21 -0.51 -8.44
C GLU A 342 -13.64 0.73 -7.65
N TYR A 343 -13.48 0.71 -6.33
CA TYR A 343 -13.82 1.85 -5.47
C TYR A 343 -13.03 3.12 -5.87
N VAL A 344 -11.71 3.03 -5.97
CA VAL A 344 -10.87 4.19 -6.35
C VAL A 344 -11.18 4.66 -7.77
N TYR A 345 -11.39 3.73 -8.70
CA TYR A 345 -11.74 4.04 -10.08
C TYR A 345 -13.04 4.84 -10.17
N GLN A 346 -14.05 4.49 -9.36
CA GLN A 346 -15.30 5.26 -9.30
C GLN A 346 -15.12 6.64 -8.70
N LEU A 347 -14.30 6.79 -7.65
CA LEU A 347 -13.97 8.11 -7.08
C LEU A 347 -13.31 9.01 -8.13
N VAL A 348 -12.37 8.47 -8.88
CA VAL A 348 -11.64 9.19 -9.91
C VAL A 348 -12.56 9.56 -11.08
N LYS A 349 -13.42 8.65 -11.52
CA LYS A 349 -14.43 8.95 -12.56
C LYS A 349 -15.33 10.12 -12.19
N LYS A 350 -15.75 10.21 -10.94
CA LYS A 350 -16.59 11.30 -10.44
C LYS A 350 -15.85 12.64 -10.37
N ALA A 351 -14.56 12.62 -10.08
CA ALA A 351 -13.73 13.83 -10.01
C ALA A 351 -13.40 14.43 -11.38
N LEU A 352 -13.52 13.63 -12.46
CA LEU A 352 -13.23 14.08 -13.81
C LEU A 352 -14.45 14.81 -14.41
N PRO A 353 -14.32 16.09 -14.80
CA PRO A 353 -15.30 16.74 -15.68
C PRO A 353 -15.44 15.92 -16.98
N CYS A 354 -16.63 15.92 -17.57
CA CYS A 354 -16.95 15.12 -18.77
C CYS A 354 -15.95 15.29 -19.92
N GLU A 355 -15.30 16.47 -20.00
CA GLU A 355 -14.36 16.86 -21.06
C GLU A 355 -12.90 16.45 -20.80
N LEU A 356 -12.51 16.21 -19.56
CA LEU A 356 -11.10 16.02 -19.14
C LEU A 356 -10.79 14.61 -18.63
N ARG A 357 -11.47 13.58 -19.06
CA ARG A 357 -11.28 12.20 -18.59
C ARG A 357 -9.98 11.54 -19.09
N LYS A 358 -8.84 12.21 -18.93
CA LYS A 358 -7.51 11.67 -19.27
C LYS A 358 -6.76 11.31 -18.00
N LEU A 359 -6.81 10.04 -17.63
CA LEU A 359 -6.02 9.43 -16.57
C LEU A 359 -4.72 8.89 -17.16
N ALA A 360 -3.61 9.12 -16.50
CA ALA A 360 -2.37 8.42 -16.80
C ALA A 360 -1.98 7.54 -15.60
N PHE A 361 -1.85 6.23 -15.85
CA PHE A 361 -1.28 5.29 -14.90
C PHE A 361 0.20 5.14 -15.22
N ILE A 362 1.06 5.58 -14.32
CA ILE A 362 2.51 5.50 -14.51
C ILE A 362 3.10 4.74 -13.32
N THR A 363 3.80 3.63 -13.60
CA THR A 363 4.87 3.16 -12.75
C THR A 363 6.16 3.71 -13.31
N LYS A 364 7.04 4.24 -12.46
CA LYS A 364 8.36 4.66 -12.91
C LYS A 364 9.15 3.46 -13.43
N ARG A 365 9.75 3.65 -14.58
CA ARG A 365 11.00 2.97 -14.94
C ARG A 365 12.15 3.71 -14.31
#